data_fe4aff72ba01f22f238cf81caa2ec8d5
#
_entry.id   fe4aff72ba01f22f238cf81caa2ec8d5
#
_cell.length_a   1.000
_cell.length_b   1.000
_cell.length_c   1.000
_cell.angle_alpha   90.00
_cell.angle_beta   90.00
_cell.angle_gamma   90.00
#
_symmetry.space_group_name_H-M   'P 1'
#
loop_
_entity.id
_entity.type
_entity.pdbx_description
1 polymer ?
#
loop_
_entity_poly.entity_id
_entity_poly.type
_entity_poly.pdbx_seq_one_letter_code
_entity_poly.pdbx_strand_id
1 'polypeptide(L)'
;MSGNSLGPNADVLEAQARVCTGPHQTRPLGVKDTDPVQPETVLEIILKSAKRELSIDQMVSDAQMGAFFAAMTIRKHFPPDTRWSQSEIAAFDKYAPDLTEFMPPEIEFLRYPDTAYCSSTPEENIVVGALKRILKREHLTYGETLKVCKAILTNRVKDALKAATLIGQRMNLESYDEVLG
;
A
#
# COMPACT_ATOMS: atom_id res chain seq x y z
N MET A 1 -18.26 4.84 -28.29
CA MET A 1 -17.93 3.71 -27.41
C MET A 1 -17.38 4.28 -26.11
N SER A 2 -18.26 4.44 -25.10
CA SER A 2 -17.84 4.89 -23.77
C SER A 2 -17.07 3.76 -23.12
N GLY A 3 -15.75 3.89 -23.04
CA GLY A 3 -14.95 3.01 -22.23
C GLY A 3 -15.39 3.17 -20.79
N ASN A 4 -16.09 2.16 -20.25
CA ASN A 4 -16.25 2.03 -18.82
C ASN A 4 -14.84 1.92 -18.22
N SER A 5 -14.31 3.02 -17.73
CA SER A 5 -13.19 2.96 -16.80
C SER A 5 -13.76 2.29 -15.56
N LEU A 6 -13.37 1.05 -15.34
CA LEU A 6 -13.69 0.34 -14.12
C LEU A 6 -13.21 1.19 -12.95
N GLY A 7 -14.13 1.62 -12.11
CA GLY A 7 -13.79 2.38 -10.90
C GLY A 7 -13.00 1.53 -9.92
N PRO A 8 -12.36 2.15 -8.92
CA PRO A 8 -11.69 1.41 -7.86
C PRO A 8 -12.70 0.59 -7.05
N ASN A 9 -12.27 -0.56 -6.50
CA ASN A 9 -13.09 -1.33 -5.58
C ASN A 9 -13.48 -0.47 -4.38
N ALA A 10 -14.78 -0.35 -4.11
CA ALA A 10 -15.33 0.60 -3.15
C ALA A 10 -14.96 0.27 -1.69
N ASP A 11 -14.96 -1.02 -1.33
CA ASP A 11 -14.65 -1.45 0.04
C ASP A 11 -13.18 -1.23 0.38
N VAL A 12 -12.29 -1.53 -0.57
CA VAL A 12 -10.85 -1.26 -0.42
C VAL A 12 -10.58 0.24 -0.41
N LEU A 13 -11.29 1.02 -1.21
CA LEU A 13 -11.18 2.49 -1.21
C LEU A 13 -11.60 3.08 0.15
N GLU A 14 -12.67 2.61 0.75
CA GLU A 14 -13.09 3.05 2.08
C GLU A 14 -12.06 2.66 3.16
N ALA A 15 -11.49 1.47 3.07
CA ALA A 15 -10.39 1.08 3.95
C ALA A 15 -9.17 2.02 3.78
N GLN A 16 -8.79 2.33 2.54
CA GLN A 16 -7.70 3.26 2.24
C GLN A 16 -7.96 4.66 2.80
N ALA A 17 -9.20 5.17 2.70
CA ALA A 17 -9.57 6.46 3.26
C ALA A 17 -9.33 6.55 4.77
N ARG A 18 -9.31 5.42 5.46
CA ARG A 18 -9.03 5.34 6.90
C ARG A 18 -7.54 5.15 7.20
N VAL A 19 -6.86 4.28 6.47
CA VAL A 19 -5.50 3.84 6.82
C VAL A 19 -4.38 4.57 6.06
N CYS A 20 -4.65 5.18 4.90
CA CYS A 20 -3.67 5.90 4.10
C CYS A 20 -3.55 7.39 4.49
N THR A 21 -3.52 7.67 5.79
CA THR A 21 -3.42 9.02 6.34
C THR A 21 -2.25 9.12 7.32
N GLY A 22 -1.90 10.34 7.71
CA GLY A 22 -0.78 10.60 8.62
C GLY A 22 -0.96 10.00 10.02
N PRO A 23 0.12 10.01 10.84
CA PRO A 23 0.17 9.29 12.13
C PRO A 23 -0.84 9.76 13.17
N HIS A 24 -1.43 10.96 12.99
CA HIS A 24 -2.42 11.52 13.90
C HIS A 24 -3.85 11.51 13.35
N GLN A 25 -4.05 11.06 12.12
CA GLN A 25 -5.34 11.08 11.42
C GLN A 25 -5.85 9.68 11.07
N THR A 26 -4.97 8.70 11.07
CA THR A 26 -5.32 7.32 10.73
C THR A 26 -6.37 6.77 11.70
N ARG A 27 -7.35 6.09 11.12
CA ARG A 27 -8.38 5.35 11.86
C ARG A 27 -8.19 3.86 11.61
N PRO A 28 -7.68 3.09 12.59
CA PRO A 28 -7.53 1.65 12.46
C PRO A 28 -8.85 0.96 12.09
N LEU A 29 -8.75 -0.15 11.36
CA LEU A 29 -9.92 -0.93 10.95
C LEU A 29 -10.38 -1.85 12.08
N GLY A 30 -11.69 -2.09 12.15
CA GLY A 30 -12.27 -3.07 13.08
C GLY A 30 -11.98 -2.80 14.56
N VAL A 31 -11.89 -1.53 14.98
CA VAL A 31 -11.73 -1.17 16.40
C VAL A 31 -12.94 -1.62 17.20
N LYS A 32 -14.11 -1.60 16.57
CA LYS A 32 -15.38 -2.11 17.11
C LYS A 32 -15.98 -3.11 16.14
N ASP A 33 -16.68 -4.11 16.66
CA ASP A 33 -17.38 -5.10 15.83
C ASP A 33 -18.45 -4.47 14.92
N THR A 34 -18.94 -3.29 15.31
CA THR A 34 -19.92 -2.52 14.53
C THR A 34 -19.30 -1.59 13.48
N ASP A 35 -17.99 -1.55 13.37
CA ASP A 35 -17.33 -0.74 12.34
C ASP A 35 -17.72 -1.26 10.95
N PRO A 36 -18.10 -0.37 10.02
CA PRO A 36 -18.55 -0.78 8.69
C PRO A 36 -17.43 -1.36 7.83
N VAL A 37 -16.17 -1.09 8.18
CA VAL A 37 -14.98 -1.62 7.49
C VAL A 37 -14.20 -2.51 8.44
N GLN A 38 -14.27 -3.81 8.19
CA GLN A 38 -13.56 -4.82 8.96
C GLN A 38 -12.31 -5.28 8.19
N PRO A 39 -11.17 -5.47 8.86
CA PRO A 39 -9.92 -5.86 8.18
C PRO A 39 -10.02 -7.24 7.51
N GLU A 40 -10.76 -8.19 8.09
CA GLU A 40 -11.00 -9.49 7.47
C GLU A 40 -11.71 -9.36 6.12
N THR A 41 -12.79 -8.59 6.06
CA THR A 41 -13.54 -8.36 4.81
C THR A 41 -12.66 -7.75 3.73
N VAL A 42 -11.83 -6.78 4.08
CA VAL A 42 -10.91 -6.13 3.14
C VAL A 42 -9.89 -7.13 2.60
N LEU A 43 -9.28 -7.95 3.47
CA LEU A 43 -8.31 -8.95 3.06
C LEU A 43 -8.93 -10.06 2.21
N GLU A 44 -10.17 -10.49 2.53
CA GLU A 44 -10.91 -11.44 1.70
C GLU A 44 -11.17 -10.91 0.29
N ILE A 45 -11.59 -9.65 0.16
CA ILE A 45 -11.82 -9.01 -1.14
C ILE A 45 -10.52 -8.96 -1.94
N ILE A 46 -9.42 -8.53 -1.31
CA ILE A 46 -8.10 -8.49 -1.95
C ILE A 46 -7.67 -9.89 -2.42
N LEU A 47 -7.83 -10.91 -1.58
CA LEU A 47 -7.47 -12.29 -1.92
C LEU A 47 -8.36 -12.86 -3.04
N LYS A 48 -9.67 -12.66 -2.98
CA LYS A 48 -10.58 -13.06 -4.07
C LYS A 48 -10.23 -12.37 -5.39
N SER A 49 -9.83 -11.10 -5.32
CA SER A 49 -9.33 -10.36 -6.49
C SER A 49 -8.06 -10.98 -7.06
N ALA A 50 -7.09 -11.31 -6.22
CA ALA A 50 -5.84 -11.96 -6.64
C ALA A 50 -6.08 -13.35 -7.26
N LYS A 51 -7.03 -14.10 -6.69
CA LYS A 51 -7.46 -15.42 -7.19
C LYS A 51 -8.37 -15.32 -8.43
N ARG A 52 -8.73 -14.10 -8.86
CA ARG A 52 -9.67 -13.82 -9.97
C ARG A 52 -11.07 -14.42 -9.76
N GLU A 53 -11.53 -14.43 -8.52
CA GLU A 53 -12.83 -14.94 -8.12
C GLU A 53 -13.92 -13.85 -8.10
N LEU A 54 -13.54 -12.59 -8.32
CA LEU A 54 -14.48 -11.46 -8.42
C LEU A 54 -14.83 -11.13 -9.87
N SER A 55 -16.01 -10.53 -10.06
CA SER A 55 -16.36 -9.92 -11.34
C SER A 55 -15.42 -8.75 -11.66
N ILE A 56 -15.26 -8.45 -12.95
CA ILE A 56 -14.27 -7.48 -13.41
C ILE A 56 -14.48 -6.07 -12.84
N ASP A 57 -15.70 -5.69 -12.56
CA ASP A 57 -16.10 -4.42 -11.94
C ASP A 57 -15.86 -4.36 -10.41
N GLN A 58 -15.57 -5.51 -9.79
CA GLN A 58 -15.26 -5.63 -8.37
C GLN A 58 -13.78 -5.90 -8.08
N MET A 59 -12.98 -6.05 -9.12
CA MET A 59 -11.55 -6.32 -8.96
C MET A 59 -10.83 -5.18 -8.25
N VAL A 60 -9.88 -5.53 -7.40
CA VAL A 60 -8.96 -4.59 -6.75
C VAL A 60 -7.79 -4.34 -7.68
N SER A 61 -7.49 -3.08 -7.98
CA SER A 61 -6.35 -2.74 -8.83
C SER A 61 -5.02 -2.91 -8.11
N ASP A 62 -3.95 -3.11 -8.88
CA ASP A 62 -2.59 -3.18 -8.33
C ASP A 62 -2.22 -1.91 -7.55
N ALA A 63 -2.67 -0.74 -8.02
CA ALA A 63 -2.47 0.52 -7.32
C ALA A 63 -3.18 0.54 -5.95
N GLN A 64 -4.41 0.04 -5.87
CA GLN A 64 -5.12 -0.07 -4.59
C GLN A 64 -4.41 -1.03 -3.63
N MET A 65 -4.00 -2.20 -4.12
CA MET A 65 -3.24 -3.15 -3.31
C MET A 65 -1.92 -2.53 -2.81
N GLY A 66 -1.17 -1.90 -3.71
CA GLY A 66 0.09 -1.25 -3.37
C GLY A 66 -0.06 -0.18 -2.29
N ALA A 67 -1.04 0.72 -2.44
CA ALA A 67 -1.33 1.76 -1.46
C ALA A 67 -1.75 1.18 -0.10
N PHE A 68 -2.64 0.18 -0.10
CA PHE A 68 -3.14 -0.44 1.13
C PHE A 68 -2.03 -1.14 1.91
N PHE A 69 -1.26 -2.02 1.26
CA PHE A 69 -0.21 -2.77 1.96
C PHE A 69 0.97 -1.89 2.39
N ALA A 70 1.33 -0.86 1.62
CA ALA A 70 2.31 0.14 2.04
C ALA A 70 1.83 0.88 3.29
N ALA A 71 0.58 1.35 3.31
CA ALA A 71 0.00 2.02 4.46
C ALA A 71 0.01 1.12 5.71
N MET A 72 -0.39 -0.14 5.57
CA MET A 72 -0.37 -1.09 6.67
C MET A 72 1.05 -1.32 7.20
N THR A 73 2.05 -1.41 6.34
CA THR A 73 3.45 -1.58 6.75
C THR A 73 3.99 -0.35 7.48
N ILE A 74 3.74 0.85 6.98
CA ILE A 74 4.14 2.11 7.62
C ILE A 74 3.49 2.25 9.01
N ARG A 75 2.22 1.88 9.14
CA ARG A 75 1.47 1.97 10.40
C ARG A 75 2.02 1.09 11.53
N LYS A 76 2.83 0.09 11.23
CA LYS A 76 3.56 -0.65 12.29
C LYS A 76 4.44 0.26 13.15
N HIS A 77 4.86 1.40 12.61
CA HIS A 77 5.74 2.38 13.24
C HIS A 77 4.99 3.63 13.75
N PHE A 78 3.66 3.64 13.71
CA PHE A 78 2.84 4.74 14.19
C PHE A 78 2.68 4.72 15.72
N PRO A 79 2.21 5.84 16.33
CA PRO A 79 1.83 5.87 17.74
C PRO A 79 0.77 4.79 18.08
N PRO A 80 0.67 4.35 19.34
CA PRO A 80 -0.23 3.26 19.74
C PRO A 80 -1.67 3.43 19.28
N ASP A 81 -2.21 4.65 19.32
CA ASP A 81 -3.60 4.94 18.97
C ASP A 81 -3.92 4.83 17.48
N THR A 82 -2.91 4.91 16.62
CA THR A 82 -3.04 4.87 15.16
C THR A 82 -2.29 3.70 14.52
N ARG A 83 -1.61 2.90 15.34
CA ARG A 83 -1.01 1.62 14.94
C ARG A 83 -2.10 0.61 14.60
N TRP A 84 -1.73 -0.60 14.24
CA TRP A 84 -2.67 -1.68 13.99
C TRP A 84 -3.57 -1.96 15.19
N SER A 85 -4.88 -2.10 14.95
CA SER A 85 -5.83 -2.63 15.93
C SER A 85 -5.61 -4.13 16.18
N GLN A 86 -6.19 -4.67 17.24
CA GLN A 86 -6.15 -6.11 17.51
C GLN A 86 -6.84 -6.91 16.38
N SER A 87 -7.92 -6.36 15.82
CA SER A 87 -8.62 -6.98 14.69
C SER A 87 -7.77 -7.00 13.42
N GLU A 88 -7.01 -5.93 13.16
CA GLU A 88 -6.06 -5.89 12.04
C GLU A 88 -4.94 -6.93 12.24
N ILE A 89 -4.38 -7.04 13.43
CA ILE A 89 -3.35 -8.04 13.74
C ILE A 89 -3.91 -9.45 13.51
N ALA A 90 -5.05 -9.77 14.11
CA ALA A 90 -5.67 -11.08 13.99
C ALA A 90 -6.01 -11.43 12.52
N ALA A 91 -6.54 -10.48 11.74
CA ALA A 91 -6.86 -10.69 10.34
C ALA A 91 -5.59 -10.95 9.51
N PHE A 92 -4.54 -10.16 9.68
CA PHE A 92 -3.30 -10.35 8.95
C PHE A 92 -2.60 -11.67 9.32
N ASP A 93 -2.63 -12.08 10.57
CA ASP A 93 -2.09 -13.37 11.01
C ASP A 93 -2.88 -14.54 10.40
N LYS A 94 -4.21 -14.45 10.40
CA LYS A 94 -5.10 -15.46 9.81
C LYS A 94 -4.85 -15.66 8.32
N TYR A 95 -4.71 -14.56 7.58
CA TYR A 95 -4.54 -14.59 6.12
C TYR A 95 -3.08 -14.61 5.65
N ALA A 96 -2.10 -14.60 6.54
CA ALA A 96 -0.68 -14.56 6.17
C ALA A 96 -0.26 -15.64 5.17
N PRO A 97 -0.67 -16.92 5.31
CA PRO A 97 -0.33 -17.96 4.34
C PRO A 97 -0.88 -17.69 2.95
N ASP A 98 -2.17 -17.35 2.86
CA ASP A 98 -2.84 -17.04 1.58
C ASP A 98 -2.23 -15.79 0.91
N LEU A 99 -1.93 -14.76 1.70
CA LEU A 99 -1.28 -13.56 1.18
C LEU A 99 0.11 -13.86 0.60
N THR A 100 0.87 -14.74 1.24
CA THR A 100 2.19 -15.15 0.72
C THR A 100 2.07 -16.01 -0.55
N GLU A 101 1.04 -16.84 -0.63
CA GLU A 101 0.83 -17.73 -1.79
C GLU A 101 0.29 -16.99 -3.02
N PHE A 102 -0.68 -16.07 -2.83
CA PHE A 102 -1.46 -15.51 -3.94
C PHE A 102 -1.11 -14.07 -4.29
N MET A 103 -0.41 -13.32 -3.44
CA MET A 103 -0.02 -11.95 -3.77
C MET A 103 1.17 -11.91 -4.74
N PRO A 104 1.19 -10.93 -5.66
CA PRO A 104 2.34 -10.74 -6.53
C PRO A 104 3.59 -10.31 -5.72
N PRO A 105 4.81 -10.57 -6.24
CA PRO A 105 6.06 -10.32 -5.53
C PRO A 105 6.25 -8.90 -5.00
N GLU A 106 5.74 -7.89 -5.71
CA GLU A 106 5.79 -6.49 -5.28
C GLU A 106 4.95 -6.24 -4.03
N ILE A 107 3.82 -6.92 -3.87
CA ILE A 107 3.00 -6.80 -2.65
C ILE A 107 3.68 -7.50 -1.48
N GLU A 108 4.30 -8.64 -1.69
CA GLU A 108 5.08 -9.31 -0.66
C GLU A 108 6.27 -8.44 -0.19
N PHE A 109 6.95 -7.78 -1.13
CA PHE A 109 7.98 -6.79 -0.81
C PHE A 109 7.41 -5.62 0.03
N LEU A 110 6.24 -5.09 -0.31
CA LEU A 110 5.63 -4.00 0.46
C LEU A 110 5.24 -4.44 1.89
N ARG A 111 4.89 -5.69 2.09
CA ARG A 111 4.61 -6.27 3.42
C ARG A 111 5.89 -6.48 4.25
N TYR A 112 6.98 -6.86 3.58
CA TYR A 112 8.27 -7.22 4.17
C TYR A 112 9.42 -6.58 3.39
N PRO A 113 9.68 -5.28 3.58
CA PRO A 113 10.63 -4.51 2.75
C PRO A 113 12.09 -4.94 2.89
N ASP A 114 12.42 -5.75 3.88
CA ASP A 114 13.76 -6.33 4.05
C ASP A 114 13.99 -7.60 3.22
N THR A 115 12.92 -8.15 2.60
CA THR A 115 13.05 -9.29 1.71
C THR A 115 13.68 -8.90 0.38
N ALA A 116 14.32 -9.89 -0.27
CA ALA A 116 14.85 -9.69 -1.61
C ALA A 116 13.70 -9.50 -2.62
N TYR A 117 13.78 -8.42 -3.39
CA TYR A 117 12.88 -8.17 -4.51
C TYR A 117 13.68 -7.91 -5.78
N CYS A 118 13.39 -8.65 -6.85
CA CYS A 118 14.03 -8.49 -8.13
C CYS A 118 13.26 -7.47 -8.98
N SER A 119 13.80 -6.26 -9.08
CA SER A 119 13.27 -5.23 -9.97
C SER A 119 13.45 -5.64 -11.43
N SER A 120 12.42 -5.38 -12.25
CA SER A 120 12.44 -5.70 -13.68
C SER A 120 13.11 -4.62 -14.53
N THR A 121 13.28 -3.42 -13.99
CA THR A 121 13.89 -2.28 -14.69
C THR A 121 14.78 -1.45 -13.76
N PRO A 122 15.72 -0.64 -14.31
CA PRO A 122 16.51 0.29 -13.52
C PRO A 122 15.66 1.32 -12.76
N GLU A 123 14.59 1.81 -13.39
CA GLU A 123 13.64 2.76 -12.79
C GLU A 123 12.92 2.13 -11.61
N GLU A 124 12.46 0.89 -11.73
CA GLU A 124 11.85 0.15 -10.64
C GLU A 124 12.82 -0.07 -9.49
N ASN A 125 14.10 -0.35 -9.79
CA ASN A 125 15.13 -0.50 -8.76
C ASN A 125 15.34 0.79 -7.93
N ILE A 126 15.26 1.96 -8.57
CA ILE A 126 15.31 3.26 -7.88
C ILE A 126 14.14 3.38 -6.88
N VAL A 127 12.93 3.06 -7.35
CA VAL A 127 11.71 3.13 -6.53
C VAL A 127 11.75 2.12 -5.37
N VAL A 128 12.19 0.90 -5.62
CA VAL A 128 12.34 -0.13 -4.57
C VAL A 128 13.36 0.30 -3.51
N GLY A 129 14.48 0.89 -3.91
CA GLY A 129 15.46 1.45 -2.98
C GLY A 129 14.88 2.54 -2.08
N ALA A 130 14.08 3.45 -2.64
CA ALA A 130 13.38 4.48 -1.89
C ALA A 130 12.31 3.90 -0.96
N LEU A 131 11.51 2.94 -1.44
CA LEU A 131 10.46 2.29 -0.65
C LEU A 131 10.99 1.59 0.60
N LYS A 132 12.17 0.98 0.54
CA LYS A 132 12.81 0.38 1.74
C LYS A 132 12.98 1.37 2.88
N ARG A 133 13.19 2.64 2.56
CA ARG A 133 13.30 3.74 3.54
C ARG A 133 11.93 4.29 3.91
N ILE A 134 11.11 4.63 2.92
CA ILE A 134 9.76 5.20 3.11
C ILE A 134 8.90 4.30 4.02
N LEU A 135 8.92 3.00 3.79
CA LEU A 135 8.14 2.02 4.57
C LEU A 135 8.59 1.92 6.04
N LYS A 136 9.82 2.35 6.35
CA LYS A 136 10.37 2.48 7.71
C LYS A 136 10.24 3.89 8.28
N ARG A 137 9.52 4.78 7.61
CA ARG A 137 9.34 6.19 7.97
C ARG A 137 10.62 7.03 7.90
N GLU A 138 11.54 6.66 7.05
CA GLU A 138 12.70 7.48 6.75
C GLU A 138 12.38 8.43 5.59
N HIS A 139 12.93 9.64 5.65
CA HIS A 139 12.80 10.63 4.59
C HIS A 139 13.84 10.46 3.50
N LEU A 140 13.50 10.87 2.30
CA LEU A 140 14.41 10.94 1.16
C LEU A 140 15.07 12.32 1.11
N THR A 141 16.27 12.38 0.55
CA THR A 141 16.92 13.65 0.19
C THR A 141 16.26 14.20 -1.09
N TYR A 142 16.47 15.51 -1.36
CA TYR A 142 16.04 16.14 -2.60
C TYR A 142 16.44 15.35 -3.86
N GLY A 143 17.72 14.96 -3.93
CA GLY A 143 18.24 14.22 -5.09
C GLY A 143 17.63 12.83 -5.27
N GLU A 144 17.32 12.13 -4.17
CA GLU A 144 16.61 10.85 -4.18
C GLU A 144 15.17 11.03 -4.62
N THR A 145 14.47 12.01 -4.06
CA THR A 145 13.07 12.32 -4.43
C THR A 145 12.96 12.65 -5.91
N LEU A 146 13.85 13.50 -6.44
CA LEU A 146 13.87 13.84 -7.87
C LEU A 146 14.07 12.60 -8.76
N LYS A 147 14.95 11.67 -8.38
CA LYS A 147 15.15 10.40 -9.12
C LYS A 147 13.90 9.52 -9.07
N VAL A 148 13.28 9.43 -7.91
CA VAL A 148 12.04 8.65 -7.72
C VAL A 148 10.90 9.26 -8.53
N CYS A 149 10.69 10.57 -8.48
CA CYS A 149 9.67 11.26 -9.27
C CYS A 149 9.85 11.01 -10.78
N LYS A 150 11.08 11.10 -11.28
CA LYS A 150 11.37 10.78 -12.69
C LYS A 150 11.06 9.32 -13.01
N ALA A 151 11.38 8.39 -12.13
CA ALA A 151 11.13 6.96 -12.33
C ALA A 151 9.64 6.63 -12.37
N ILE A 152 8.84 7.14 -11.43
CA ILE A 152 7.39 6.87 -11.38
C ILE A 152 6.60 7.46 -12.55
N LEU A 153 7.12 8.50 -13.21
CA LEU A 153 6.52 9.07 -14.41
C LEU A 153 6.74 8.19 -15.66
N THR A 154 7.58 7.18 -15.58
CA THR A 154 7.77 6.22 -16.65
C THR A 154 6.75 5.08 -16.57
N ASN A 155 6.53 4.36 -17.68
CA ASN A 155 5.75 3.12 -17.69
C ASN A 155 6.60 1.88 -17.32
N ARG A 156 7.74 2.08 -16.64
CA ARG A 156 8.72 1.03 -16.30
C ARG A 156 8.68 0.62 -14.82
N VAL A 157 7.77 1.18 -14.06
CA VAL A 157 7.54 0.85 -12.66
C VAL A 157 6.14 0.31 -12.51
N LYS A 158 5.96 -0.76 -11.77
CA LYS A 158 4.65 -1.36 -11.50
C LYS A 158 3.75 -0.39 -10.72
N ASP A 159 2.46 -0.38 -11.04
CA ASP A 159 1.50 0.57 -10.46
C ASP A 159 1.35 0.42 -8.95
N ALA A 160 1.48 -0.80 -8.42
CA ALA A 160 1.52 -1.03 -6.98
C ALA A 160 2.67 -0.28 -6.29
N LEU A 161 3.87 -0.29 -6.87
CA LEU A 161 5.04 0.38 -6.32
C LEU A 161 4.94 1.91 -6.45
N LYS A 162 4.37 2.41 -7.55
CA LYS A 162 4.08 3.86 -7.71
C LYS A 162 3.11 4.34 -6.63
N ALA A 163 1.99 3.64 -6.47
CA ALA A 163 0.98 3.98 -5.47
C ALA A 163 1.53 3.91 -4.05
N ALA A 164 2.31 2.87 -3.74
CA ALA A 164 2.99 2.72 -2.46
C ALA A 164 3.94 3.90 -2.15
N THR A 165 4.68 4.37 -3.15
CA THR A 165 5.59 5.50 -3.00
C THR A 165 4.84 6.80 -2.67
N LEU A 166 3.82 7.13 -3.46
CA LEU A 166 3.04 8.35 -3.27
C LEU A 166 2.32 8.37 -1.91
N ILE A 167 1.69 7.26 -1.55
CA ILE A 167 1.01 7.14 -0.25
C ILE A 167 2.02 7.16 0.89
N GLY A 168 3.14 6.48 0.74
CA GLY A 168 4.16 6.42 1.79
C GLY A 168 4.77 7.77 2.11
N GLN A 169 5.12 8.56 1.11
CA GLN A 169 5.61 9.93 1.31
C GLN A 169 4.57 10.78 2.03
N ARG A 170 3.30 10.76 1.57
CA ARG A 170 2.21 11.50 2.21
C ARG A 170 1.99 11.09 3.67
N MET A 171 2.04 9.79 3.98
CA MET A 171 1.84 9.29 5.34
C MET A 171 2.99 9.63 6.28
N ASN A 172 4.20 9.77 5.76
CA ASN A 172 5.38 10.17 6.52
C ASN A 172 5.46 11.67 6.81
N LEU A 173 4.53 12.47 6.29
CA LEU A 173 4.56 13.93 6.38
C LEU A 173 5.82 14.46 5.68
N GLU A 174 5.75 14.58 4.37
CA GLU A 174 6.84 14.98 3.48
C GLU A 174 7.77 16.04 4.10
N SER A 175 9.06 15.82 4.00
CA SER A 175 10.08 16.76 4.43
C SER A 175 10.20 17.93 3.41
N TYR A 176 10.90 19.00 3.79
CA TYR A 176 11.17 20.12 2.89
C TYR A 176 11.87 19.67 1.61
N ASP A 177 12.84 18.77 1.72
CA ASP A 177 13.60 18.22 0.58
C ASP A 177 12.70 17.40 -0.37
N GLU A 178 11.74 16.68 0.18
CA GLU A 178 10.79 15.87 -0.60
C GLU A 178 9.76 16.74 -1.35
N VAL A 179 9.38 17.87 -0.77
CA VAL A 179 8.47 18.83 -1.43
C VAL A 179 9.14 19.56 -2.60
N LEU A 180 10.44 19.84 -2.50
CA LEU A 180 11.19 20.53 -3.55
C LEU A 180 11.62 19.62 -4.71
N GLY A 181 11.74 18.30 -4.49
CA GLY A 181 12.14 17.29 -5.50
C GLY A 181 11.01 16.83 -6.36
#